data_f1fa2f4b5bb7a72e22029186a7a70762
#
_entry.id   f1fa2f4b5bb7a72e22029186a7a70762
#
_cell.length_a   1.000
_cell.length_b   1.000
_cell.length_c   1.000
_cell.angle_alpha   90.00
_cell.angle_beta   90.00
_cell.angle_gamma   90.00
#
_symmetry.space_group_name_H-M   'P 1'
#
loop_
_entity.id
_entity.type
_entity.pdbx_description
1 polymer ?
#
loop_
_entity_poly.entity_id
_entity_poly.type
_entity_poly.pdbx_seq_one_letter_code
_entity_poly.pdbx_strand_id
1 'polypeptide(L)'
;IQNMMDQGNIDAALVPEPWGSTLVKNGAEIVLDYNEVYMEGNYPVAVVVVRNEFLKEHPDLVKEFLKQHEAATDEINQNADGAAKIINDEINAATGKSLSEDILQTAFQKLTISTEVNKDAVDDFAAISLEQKFIDQKPSDDFITEVK
;
A
#
# COMPACT_ATOMS: atom_id res chain seq x y z
N ILE A 1 10.67 12.88 7.03
CA ILE A 1 9.52 13.81 7.02
C ILE A 1 9.26 14.31 8.44
N GLN A 2 8.97 13.45 9.43
CA GLN A 2 8.70 13.86 10.83
C GLN A 2 9.70 14.90 11.35
N ASN A 3 10.99 14.57 11.36
CA ASN A 3 12.03 15.48 11.84
C ASN A 3 12.07 16.83 11.11
N MET A 4 11.69 16.88 9.84
CA MET A 4 11.65 18.10 9.06
C MET A 4 10.45 18.96 9.43
N MET A 5 9.30 18.34 9.70
CA MET A 5 8.11 19.05 10.23
C MET A 5 8.37 19.57 11.64
N ASP A 6 8.94 18.75 12.54
CA ASP A 6 9.26 19.14 13.92
C ASP A 6 10.24 20.33 13.99
N GLN A 7 11.12 20.46 13.00
CA GLN A 7 12.08 21.55 12.87
C GLN A 7 11.53 22.76 12.11
N GLY A 8 10.30 22.71 11.59
CA GLY A 8 9.70 23.74 10.75
C GLY A 8 10.36 23.90 9.38
N ASN A 9 11.03 22.85 8.87
CA ASN A 9 11.67 22.87 7.56
C ASN A 9 10.71 22.56 6.42
N ILE A 10 9.55 21.96 6.72
CA ILE A 10 8.43 21.75 5.81
C ILE A 10 7.12 21.99 6.56
N ASP A 11 6.13 22.54 5.86
CA ASP A 11 4.81 22.88 6.42
C ASP A 11 3.77 21.80 6.18
N ALA A 12 3.93 20.98 5.14
CA ALA A 12 3.01 19.89 4.77
C ALA A 12 3.75 18.73 4.12
N ALA A 13 3.13 17.54 4.16
CA ALA A 13 3.66 16.35 3.53
C ALA A 13 2.53 15.44 3.04
N LEU A 14 2.72 14.79 1.89
CA LEU A 14 1.90 13.69 1.42
C LEU A 14 2.59 12.38 1.83
N VAL A 15 1.91 11.57 2.62
CA VAL A 15 2.48 10.34 3.18
C VAL A 15 1.45 9.21 3.23
N PRO A 16 1.85 7.96 2.97
CA PRO A 16 0.97 6.81 3.17
C PRO A 16 0.85 6.45 4.66
N GLU A 17 -0.09 5.57 5.00
CA GLU A 17 -0.12 4.93 6.30
C GLU A 17 1.07 3.95 6.46
N PRO A 18 1.62 3.77 7.67
CA PRO A 18 1.20 4.33 8.95
C PRO A 18 1.79 5.72 9.26
N TRP A 19 2.48 6.33 8.31
CA TRP A 19 3.15 7.63 8.52
C TRP A 19 2.17 8.77 8.75
N GLY A 20 1.00 8.76 8.05
CA GLY A 20 -0.06 9.74 8.26
C GLY A 20 -0.54 9.70 9.71
N SER A 21 -0.91 8.54 10.22
CA SER A 21 -1.33 8.34 11.60
C SER A 21 -0.23 8.70 12.61
N THR A 22 1.03 8.43 12.28
CA THR A 22 2.18 8.81 13.13
C THR A 22 2.33 10.32 13.22
N LEU A 23 2.21 11.05 12.10
CA LEU A 23 2.31 12.51 12.07
C LEU A 23 1.15 13.14 12.85
N VAL A 24 -0.07 12.64 12.68
CA VAL A 24 -1.25 13.13 13.43
C VAL A 24 -1.07 12.94 14.93
N LYS A 25 -0.58 11.78 15.37
CA LYS A 25 -0.26 11.53 16.78
C LYS A 25 0.75 12.51 17.35
N ASN A 26 1.67 13.01 16.51
CA ASN A 26 2.69 13.99 16.88
C ASN A 26 2.26 15.46 16.66
N GLY A 27 0.96 15.70 16.43
CA GLY A 27 0.36 17.03 16.40
C GLY A 27 0.14 17.64 15.01
N ALA A 28 0.35 16.87 13.94
CA ALA A 28 -0.06 17.29 12.59
C ALA A 28 -1.58 17.17 12.41
N GLU A 29 -2.13 17.95 11.48
CA GLU A 29 -3.54 17.89 11.10
C GLU A 29 -3.68 17.34 9.68
N ILE A 30 -4.73 16.54 9.44
CA ILE A 30 -5.09 16.10 8.08
C ILE A 30 -5.79 17.28 7.40
N VAL A 31 -5.15 17.84 6.38
CA VAL A 31 -5.71 18.92 5.57
C VAL A 31 -6.54 18.36 4.42
N LEU A 32 -6.15 17.18 3.92
CA LEU A 32 -6.79 16.54 2.77
C LEU A 32 -6.67 15.03 2.91
N ASP A 33 -7.81 14.34 2.94
CA ASP A 33 -7.82 12.89 2.96
C ASP A 33 -7.74 12.34 1.53
N TYR A 34 -6.85 11.38 1.29
CA TYR A 34 -6.64 10.80 -0.03
C TYR A 34 -7.88 10.06 -0.55
N ASN A 35 -8.73 9.55 0.34
CA ASN A 35 -10.00 8.92 -0.06
C ASN A 35 -10.98 9.93 -0.66
N GLU A 36 -10.86 11.22 -0.30
CA GLU A 36 -11.68 12.28 -0.86
C GLU A 36 -11.11 12.83 -2.18
N VAL A 37 -9.80 12.66 -2.40
CA VAL A 37 -9.09 13.29 -3.51
C VAL A 37 -9.14 12.48 -4.78
N TYR A 38 -9.02 11.15 -4.68
CA TYR A 38 -8.83 10.31 -5.84
C TYR A 38 -9.60 8.99 -5.74
N MET A 39 -10.49 8.76 -6.73
CA MET A 39 -11.29 7.53 -6.89
C MET A 39 -11.95 7.01 -5.60
N GLU A 40 -12.37 7.92 -4.71
CA GLU A 40 -12.99 7.57 -3.41
C GLU A 40 -12.14 6.58 -2.60
N GLY A 41 -10.80 6.65 -2.74
CA GLY A 41 -9.85 5.75 -2.09
C GLY A 41 -9.68 4.39 -2.78
N ASN A 42 -10.40 4.11 -3.85
CA ASN A 42 -10.34 2.83 -4.57
C ASN A 42 -9.17 2.79 -5.58
N TYR A 43 -7.95 2.85 -5.10
CA TYR A 43 -6.74 2.73 -5.91
C TYR A 43 -5.65 1.96 -5.15
N PRO A 44 -4.79 1.21 -5.85
CA PRO A 44 -3.74 0.45 -5.20
C PRO A 44 -2.59 1.36 -4.73
N VAL A 45 -2.23 1.27 -3.43
CA VAL A 45 -1.03 1.91 -2.86
C VAL A 45 0.18 0.98 -2.92
N ALA A 46 -0.06 -0.33 -2.96
CA ALA A 46 0.96 -1.35 -3.14
C ALA A 46 0.38 -2.52 -3.94
N VAL A 47 1.21 -3.14 -4.75
CA VAL A 47 0.84 -4.29 -5.58
C VAL A 47 1.93 -5.34 -5.56
N VAL A 48 1.56 -6.60 -5.79
CA VAL A 48 2.51 -7.70 -6.03
C VAL A 48 2.88 -7.69 -7.50
N VAL A 49 4.18 -7.69 -7.80
CA VAL A 49 4.70 -7.78 -9.16
C VAL A 49 5.55 -9.04 -9.34
N VAL A 50 5.49 -9.64 -10.52
CA VAL A 50 6.30 -10.79 -10.90
C VAL A 50 6.94 -10.57 -12.27
N ARG A 51 8.19 -10.99 -12.45
CA ARG A 51 8.84 -10.95 -13.77
C ARG A 51 8.17 -11.95 -14.72
N ASN A 52 7.94 -11.56 -15.96
CA ASN A 52 7.29 -12.40 -16.96
C ASN A 52 8.03 -13.74 -17.20
N GLU A 53 9.37 -13.71 -17.20
CA GLU A 53 10.18 -14.94 -17.32
C GLU A 53 9.97 -15.86 -16.14
N PHE A 54 9.96 -15.33 -14.91
CA PHE A 54 9.73 -16.12 -13.70
C PHE A 54 8.33 -16.74 -13.69
N LEU A 55 7.31 -15.99 -14.10
CA LEU A 55 5.95 -16.51 -14.23
C LEU A 55 5.87 -17.67 -15.24
N LYS A 56 6.58 -17.55 -16.38
CA LYS A 56 6.63 -18.62 -17.41
C LYS A 56 7.37 -19.85 -16.95
N GLU A 57 8.47 -19.68 -16.21
CA GLU A 57 9.32 -20.77 -15.73
C GLU A 57 8.73 -21.48 -14.50
N HIS A 58 8.01 -20.74 -13.66
CA HIS A 58 7.52 -21.20 -12.36
C HIS A 58 6.03 -20.87 -12.10
N PRO A 59 5.10 -21.18 -13.01
CA PRO A 59 3.70 -20.78 -12.89
C PRO A 59 3.04 -21.37 -11.63
N ASP A 60 3.37 -22.61 -11.27
CA ASP A 60 2.80 -23.28 -10.09
C ASP A 60 3.26 -22.60 -8.78
N LEU A 61 4.50 -22.11 -8.73
CA LEU A 61 5.01 -21.38 -7.57
C LEU A 61 4.31 -20.04 -7.40
N VAL A 62 4.10 -19.31 -8.49
CA VAL A 62 3.36 -18.03 -8.48
C VAL A 62 1.91 -18.27 -8.06
N LYS A 63 1.27 -19.32 -8.58
CA LYS A 63 -0.10 -19.70 -8.20
C LYS A 63 -0.21 -20.02 -6.70
N GLU A 64 0.72 -20.80 -6.17
CA GLU A 64 0.73 -21.13 -4.74
C GLU A 64 0.98 -19.88 -3.89
N PHE A 65 1.88 -18.98 -4.31
CA PHE A 65 2.09 -17.70 -3.64
C PHE A 65 0.80 -16.88 -3.58
N LEU A 66 0.09 -16.73 -4.70
CA LEU A 66 -1.17 -15.97 -4.76
C LEU A 66 -2.25 -16.56 -3.85
N LYS A 67 -2.35 -17.90 -3.81
CA LYS A 67 -3.26 -18.59 -2.90
C LYS A 67 -2.94 -18.31 -1.42
N GLN A 68 -1.65 -18.30 -1.04
CA GLN A 68 -1.24 -17.95 0.31
C GLN A 68 -1.45 -16.46 0.60
N HIS A 69 -1.25 -15.62 -0.39
CA HIS A 69 -1.52 -14.17 -0.30
C HIS A 69 -3.01 -13.89 -0.08
N GLU A 70 -3.90 -14.58 -0.80
CA GLU A 70 -5.35 -14.50 -0.60
C GLU A 70 -5.74 -14.95 0.81
N ALA A 71 -5.24 -16.11 1.25
CA ALA A 71 -5.50 -16.62 2.60
C ALA A 71 -5.02 -15.66 3.70
N ALA A 72 -3.85 -15.03 3.53
CA ALA A 72 -3.34 -14.03 4.46
C ALA A 72 -4.18 -12.75 4.46
N THR A 73 -4.67 -12.33 3.29
CA THR A 73 -5.60 -11.18 3.17
C THR A 73 -6.90 -11.45 3.91
N ASP A 74 -7.46 -12.64 3.76
CA ASP A 74 -8.67 -13.06 4.47
C ASP A 74 -8.46 -13.09 5.99
N GLU A 75 -7.33 -13.61 6.46
CA GLU A 75 -6.98 -13.61 7.88
C GLU A 75 -6.85 -12.18 8.44
N ILE A 76 -6.20 -11.26 7.73
CA ILE A 76 -6.09 -9.86 8.12
C ILE A 76 -7.48 -9.24 8.25
N ASN A 77 -8.36 -9.45 7.28
CA ASN A 77 -9.70 -8.87 7.27
C ASN A 77 -10.62 -9.47 8.36
N GLN A 78 -10.41 -10.72 8.74
CA GLN A 78 -11.18 -11.39 9.80
C GLN A 78 -10.66 -11.08 11.21
N ASN A 79 -9.36 -10.79 11.35
CA ASN A 79 -8.69 -10.61 12.63
C ASN A 79 -7.64 -9.48 12.56
N ALA A 80 -8.12 -8.26 12.32
CA ALA A 80 -7.25 -7.09 12.16
C ALA A 80 -6.32 -6.83 13.36
N ASP A 81 -6.80 -7.04 14.59
CA ASP A 81 -5.99 -6.84 15.80
C ASP A 81 -4.85 -7.87 15.90
N GLY A 82 -5.15 -9.14 15.61
CA GLY A 82 -4.13 -10.21 15.58
C GLY A 82 -3.11 -9.97 14.47
N ALA A 83 -3.55 -9.57 13.29
CA ALA A 83 -2.70 -9.23 12.16
C ALA A 83 -1.81 -8.02 12.47
N ALA A 84 -2.36 -6.96 13.05
CA ALA A 84 -1.60 -5.77 13.48
C ALA A 84 -0.46 -6.13 14.43
N LYS A 85 -0.72 -7.04 15.38
CA LYS A 85 0.32 -7.52 16.30
C LYS A 85 1.45 -8.25 15.56
N ILE A 86 1.13 -9.19 14.66
CA ILE A 86 2.11 -9.95 13.88
C ILE A 86 2.95 -8.99 13.04
N ILE A 87 2.31 -8.05 12.35
CA ILE A 87 2.98 -7.05 11.50
C ILE A 87 3.91 -6.19 12.35
N ASN A 88 3.50 -5.78 13.54
CA ASN A 88 4.33 -4.97 14.43
C ASN A 88 5.54 -5.74 14.97
N ASP A 89 5.36 -7.03 15.28
CA ASP A 89 6.45 -7.90 15.69
C ASP A 89 7.49 -8.04 14.56
N GLU A 90 7.06 -8.19 13.30
CA GLU A 90 7.94 -8.22 12.12
C GLU A 90 8.63 -6.88 11.85
N ILE A 91 7.92 -5.76 11.99
CA ILE A 91 8.52 -4.41 11.89
C ILE A 91 9.60 -4.26 12.95
N ASN A 92 9.34 -4.68 14.18
CA ASN A 92 10.32 -4.63 15.26
C ASN A 92 11.53 -5.53 14.98
N ALA A 93 11.30 -6.74 14.49
CA ALA A 93 12.39 -7.66 14.13
C ALA A 93 13.29 -7.08 13.01
N ALA A 94 12.69 -6.42 12.03
CA ALA A 94 13.41 -5.85 10.89
C ALA A 94 14.11 -4.52 11.19
N THR A 95 13.55 -3.68 12.07
CA THR A 95 13.99 -2.29 12.27
C THR A 95 14.46 -1.96 13.67
N GLY A 96 14.22 -2.85 14.64
CA GLY A 96 14.46 -2.61 16.07
C GLY A 96 13.48 -1.62 16.71
N LYS A 97 12.37 -1.29 16.04
CA LYS A 97 11.38 -0.33 16.52
C LYS A 97 9.97 -0.86 16.26
N SER A 98 9.11 -0.78 17.26
CA SER A 98 7.68 -1.06 17.14
C SER A 98 6.89 0.23 16.95
N LEU A 99 5.77 0.14 16.26
CA LEU A 99 4.74 1.17 16.28
C LEU A 99 3.86 1.01 17.53
N SER A 100 3.27 2.09 17.99
CA SER A 100 2.29 1.98 19.08
C SER A 100 0.98 1.40 18.55
N GLU A 101 0.26 0.69 19.41
CA GLU A 101 -0.96 -0.02 19.06
C GLU A 101 -2.03 0.89 18.46
N ASP A 102 -2.19 2.09 18.99
CA ASP A 102 -3.14 3.09 18.51
C ASP A 102 -2.80 3.59 17.08
N ILE A 103 -1.52 3.73 16.74
CA ILE A 103 -1.09 4.06 15.36
C ILE A 103 -1.47 2.93 14.40
N LEU A 104 -1.20 1.69 14.80
CA LEU A 104 -1.53 0.53 13.97
C LEU A 104 -3.03 0.39 13.75
N GLN A 105 -3.82 0.48 14.82
CA GLN A 105 -5.28 0.41 14.71
C GLN A 105 -5.84 1.51 13.80
N THR A 106 -5.36 2.76 13.97
CA THR A 106 -5.78 3.87 13.12
C THR A 106 -5.38 3.66 11.66
N ALA A 107 -4.16 3.18 11.39
CA ALA A 107 -3.69 2.89 10.05
C ALA A 107 -4.52 1.79 9.37
N PHE A 108 -4.83 0.70 10.09
CA PHE A 108 -5.67 -0.38 9.55
C PHE A 108 -7.09 0.06 9.24
N GLN A 109 -7.67 1.00 10.02
CA GLN A 109 -8.99 1.56 9.73
C GLN A 109 -9.04 2.39 8.44
N LYS A 110 -7.89 2.91 8.00
CA LYS A 110 -7.76 3.72 6.78
C LYS A 110 -7.33 2.94 5.55
N LEU A 111 -6.93 1.69 5.72
CA LEU A 111 -6.46 0.82 4.64
C LEU A 111 -7.51 -0.23 4.32
N THR A 112 -7.73 -0.47 3.04
CA THR A 112 -8.46 -1.66 2.56
C THR A 112 -7.43 -2.67 2.09
N ILE A 113 -7.39 -3.83 2.73
CA ILE A 113 -6.51 -4.93 2.34
C ILE A 113 -7.29 -5.85 1.40
N SER A 114 -6.85 -5.95 0.15
CA SER A 114 -7.56 -6.67 -0.91
C SER A 114 -6.57 -7.33 -1.86
N THR A 115 -6.99 -8.41 -2.50
CA THR A 115 -6.28 -9.04 -3.62
C THR A 115 -6.75 -8.51 -4.98
N GLU A 116 -7.80 -7.69 -4.98
CA GLU A 116 -8.32 -7.08 -6.21
C GLU A 116 -7.51 -5.85 -6.59
N VAL A 117 -7.21 -5.72 -7.88
CA VAL A 117 -6.53 -4.54 -8.45
C VAL A 117 -7.55 -3.75 -9.26
N ASN A 118 -7.80 -2.50 -8.88
CA ASN A 118 -8.62 -1.59 -9.67
C ASN A 118 -7.89 -1.23 -10.98
N LYS A 119 -8.31 -1.85 -12.08
CA LYS A 119 -7.69 -1.64 -13.39
C LYS A 119 -7.85 -0.20 -13.88
N ASP A 120 -8.97 0.43 -13.64
CA ASP A 120 -9.21 1.81 -14.07
C ASP A 120 -8.24 2.78 -13.38
N ALA A 121 -7.95 2.54 -12.09
CA ALA A 121 -6.95 3.33 -11.36
C ALA A 121 -5.54 3.12 -11.93
N VAL A 122 -5.17 1.90 -12.27
CA VAL A 122 -3.86 1.61 -12.88
C VAL A 122 -3.74 2.26 -14.26
N ASP A 123 -4.79 2.20 -15.08
CA ASP A 123 -4.82 2.82 -16.41
C ASP A 123 -4.73 4.37 -16.32
N ASP A 124 -5.38 4.97 -15.32
CA ASP A 124 -5.33 6.41 -15.07
C ASP A 124 -3.94 6.84 -14.56
N PHE A 125 -3.36 6.12 -13.61
CA PHE A 125 -1.97 6.36 -13.18
C PHE A 125 -0.98 6.26 -14.33
N ALA A 126 -1.16 5.29 -15.24
CA ALA A 126 -0.32 5.16 -16.43
C ALA A 126 -0.50 6.35 -17.37
N ALA A 127 -1.75 6.85 -17.54
CA ALA A 127 -2.01 8.02 -18.36
C ALA A 127 -1.37 9.30 -17.78
N ILE A 128 -1.54 9.54 -16.48
CA ILE A 128 -0.92 10.67 -15.76
C ILE A 128 0.61 10.57 -15.83
N SER A 129 1.17 9.37 -15.60
CA SER A 129 2.61 9.15 -15.65
C SER A 129 3.19 9.45 -17.03
N LEU A 130 2.47 9.10 -18.11
CA LEU A 130 2.87 9.42 -19.47
C LEU A 130 2.80 10.93 -19.74
N GLU A 131 1.72 11.59 -19.33
CA GLU A 131 1.55 13.05 -19.46
C GLU A 131 2.66 13.82 -18.74
N GLN A 132 3.00 13.37 -17.52
CA GLN A 132 4.07 13.96 -16.71
C GLN A 132 5.47 13.51 -17.11
N LYS A 133 5.60 12.66 -18.15
CA LYS A 133 6.87 12.15 -18.67
C LYS A 133 7.70 11.33 -17.66
N PHE A 134 7.02 10.64 -16.72
CA PHE A 134 7.65 9.66 -15.85
C PHE A 134 7.88 8.32 -16.57
N ILE A 135 7.07 8.04 -17.59
CA ILE A 135 7.20 6.91 -18.50
C ILE A 135 7.14 7.39 -19.95
N ASP A 136 7.76 6.67 -20.87
CA ASP A 136 7.78 7.02 -22.30
C ASP A 136 6.62 6.39 -23.09
N GLN A 137 6.01 5.34 -22.54
CA GLN A 137 4.85 4.65 -23.14
C GLN A 137 3.96 4.05 -22.06
N LYS A 138 2.69 3.86 -22.37
CA LYS A 138 1.76 3.14 -21.48
C LYS A 138 2.17 1.67 -21.35
N PRO A 139 1.88 1.03 -20.19
CA PRO A 139 1.97 -0.41 -20.07
C PRO A 139 1.14 -1.13 -21.13
N SER A 140 1.54 -2.37 -21.46
CA SER A 140 0.74 -3.24 -22.33
C SER A 140 -0.58 -3.68 -21.66
N ASP A 141 -1.56 -4.10 -22.47
CA ASP A 141 -2.88 -4.50 -21.96
C ASP A 141 -2.83 -5.72 -21.01
N ASP A 142 -1.75 -6.51 -21.08
CA ASP A 142 -1.46 -7.66 -20.22
C ASP A 142 -0.61 -7.32 -18.98
N PHE A 143 -0.43 -6.04 -18.67
CA PHE A 143 0.31 -5.58 -17.50
C PHE A 143 -0.30 -6.11 -16.19
N ILE A 144 -1.63 -6.18 -16.11
CA ILE A 144 -2.35 -6.87 -15.05
C ILE A 144 -2.69 -8.27 -15.56
N THR A 145 -2.06 -9.29 -14.97
CA THR A 145 -2.22 -10.69 -15.39
C THR A 145 -2.97 -11.49 -14.35
N GLU A 146 -4.04 -12.15 -14.77
CA GLU A 146 -4.71 -13.17 -13.96
C GLU A 146 -3.97 -14.52 -14.09
N VAL A 147 -3.47 -15.03 -13.00
CA VAL A 147 -2.85 -16.36 -12.93
C VAL A 147 -3.92 -17.38 -12.57
N LYS A 148 -4.33 -18.21 -13.55
CA LYS A 148 -5.37 -19.26 -13.39
C LYS A 148 -4.78 -20.59 -12.93
#